data_99466046943060f1d7466a33f0796e93
#
_entry.id   99466046943060f1d7466a33f0796e93
#
_cell.length_a   1.000
_cell.length_b   1.000
_cell.length_c   1.000
_cell.angle_alpha   90.00
_cell.angle_beta   90.00
_cell.angle_gamma   90.00
#
_symmetry.space_group_name_H-M   'P 1'
#
loop_
_entity.id
_entity.type
_entity.pdbx_description
1 polymer ?
#
loop_
_entity_poly.entity_id
_entity_poly.type
_entity_poly.pdbx_seq_one_letter_code
_entity_poly.pdbx_strand_id
1 'polypeptide(L)'
;HYISANELSREPGELITKSSSDNKLKQLQMDVPMKCIKKYNTRFFVCLENQSDINNIMPVRDMGYQHAKYMEQVRTIKETNRQQQTYPSPITKGIHDTQKLDPVITLVLNYSQKEWKKPKQLQDVLNIPKDIKNMLLKHIPSYAIDVINLANQSESTMQMYHSDFKYI
;
A
#
# COMPACT_ATOMS: atom_id res chain seq x y z
N HIS A 1 12.23 15.95 7.66
CA HIS A 1 12.13 15.07 8.83
C HIS A 1 12.40 13.64 8.36
N TYR A 2 13.53 13.08 8.79
CA TYR A 2 13.93 11.70 8.43
C TYR A 2 13.35 10.71 9.44
N ILE A 3 13.01 9.52 8.97
CA ILE A 3 12.62 8.38 9.81
C ILE A 3 13.92 7.65 10.15
N SER A 4 14.21 7.46 11.44
CA SER A 4 15.38 6.72 11.87
C SER A 4 15.14 5.21 11.79
N ALA A 5 16.22 4.42 11.66
CA ALA A 5 16.12 2.96 11.62
C ALA A 5 15.43 2.37 12.87
N ASN A 6 15.58 3.04 14.02
CA ASN A 6 14.98 2.62 15.29
C ASN A 6 13.45 2.81 15.35
N GLU A 7 12.88 3.61 14.43
CA GLU A 7 11.44 3.83 14.31
C GLU A 7 10.78 2.80 13.40
N LEU A 8 11.57 1.88 12.78
CA LEU A 8 11.11 0.87 11.86
C LEU A 8 11.02 -0.49 12.56
N SER A 9 9.86 -1.14 12.50
CA SER A 9 9.69 -2.55 12.82
C SER A 9 9.29 -3.34 11.57
N ARG A 10 9.84 -4.55 11.43
CA ARG A 10 9.53 -5.42 10.29
C ARG A 10 8.20 -6.13 10.53
N GLU A 11 7.32 -6.07 9.55
CA GLU A 11 6.09 -6.85 9.50
C GLU A 11 6.26 -8.06 8.57
N PRO A 12 5.46 -9.13 8.68
CA PRO A 12 5.49 -10.24 7.74
C PRO A 12 5.30 -9.76 6.29
N GLY A 13 6.09 -10.30 5.36
CA GLY A 13 6.00 -9.97 3.93
C GLY A 13 4.81 -10.62 3.21
N GLU A 14 4.07 -11.48 3.92
CA GLU A 14 2.97 -12.25 3.36
C GLU A 14 1.64 -11.71 3.87
N LEU A 15 0.79 -11.28 2.95
CA LEU A 15 -0.58 -10.89 3.24
C LEU A 15 -1.53 -11.99 2.75
N ILE A 16 -2.35 -12.49 3.66
CA ILE A 16 -3.29 -13.57 3.37
C ILE A 16 -4.68 -12.98 3.16
N THR A 17 -5.25 -13.18 1.97
CA THR A 17 -6.65 -12.85 1.67
C THR A 17 -7.45 -14.12 1.40
N LYS A 18 -8.71 -14.17 1.88
CA LYS A 18 -9.63 -15.25 1.50
C LYS A 18 -10.22 -14.97 0.13
N SER A 19 -10.11 -15.94 -0.78
CA SER A 19 -10.87 -15.91 -2.03
C SER A 19 -12.33 -16.29 -1.75
N SER A 20 -13.26 -15.53 -2.29
CA SER A 20 -14.70 -15.76 -2.10
C SER A 20 -15.23 -16.98 -2.87
N SER A 21 -14.51 -17.48 -3.88
CA SER A 21 -15.00 -18.56 -4.76
C SER A 21 -14.62 -19.99 -4.32
N ASP A 22 -13.48 -20.18 -3.62
CA ASP A 22 -12.93 -21.52 -3.35
C ASP A 22 -12.56 -21.78 -1.91
N ASN A 23 -12.84 -20.88 -0.97
CA ASN A 23 -12.33 -20.92 0.40
C ASN A 23 -10.78 -21.05 0.50
N LYS A 24 -10.07 -20.89 -0.62
CA LYS A 24 -8.61 -20.92 -0.66
C LYS A 24 -8.04 -19.58 -0.21
N LEU A 25 -7.07 -19.65 0.69
CA LEU A 25 -6.29 -18.49 1.09
C LEU A 25 -5.44 -18.06 -0.11
N LYS A 26 -5.64 -16.84 -0.61
CA LYS A 26 -4.72 -16.22 -1.56
C LYS A 26 -3.65 -15.50 -0.78
N GLN A 27 -2.42 -15.88 -1.04
CA GLN A 27 -1.23 -15.24 -0.51
C GLN A 27 -0.80 -14.15 -1.49
N LEU A 28 -0.77 -12.91 -1.01
CA LEU A 28 -0.17 -11.80 -1.73
C LEU A 28 1.26 -11.66 -1.21
N GLN A 29 2.22 -11.96 -2.08
CA GLN A 29 3.63 -11.81 -1.75
C GLN A 29 4.11 -10.45 -2.23
N MET A 30 4.69 -9.69 -1.30
CA MET A 30 5.36 -8.42 -1.57
C MET A 30 6.87 -8.67 -1.65
N ASP A 31 7.55 -7.93 -2.52
CA ASP A 31 9.01 -8.06 -2.70
C ASP A 31 9.77 -7.68 -1.43
N VAL A 32 9.29 -6.66 -0.72
CA VAL A 32 9.88 -6.23 0.55
C VAL A 32 8.81 -6.27 1.63
N PRO A 33 9.09 -6.89 2.80
CA PRO A 33 8.17 -6.89 3.92
C PRO A 33 7.77 -5.47 4.33
N MET A 34 6.48 -5.29 4.57
CA MET A 34 5.94 -4.03 5.04
C MET A 34 6.59 -3.63 6.37
N LYS A 35 6.91 -2.35 6.53
CA LYS A 35 7.47 -1.81 7.76
C LYS A 35 6.44 -0.97 8.50
N CYS A 36 6.31 -1.22 9.80
CA CYS A 36 5.55 -0.35 10.68
C CYS A 36 6.45 0.79 11.16
N ILE A 37 5.97 2.00 11.06
CA ILE A 37 6.66 3.20 11.52
C ILE A 37 5.81 3.82 12.62
N LYS A 38 6.43 4.09 13.79
CA LYS A 38 5.79 4.79 14.90
C LYS A 38 6.45 6.15 15.04
N LYS A 39 5.72 7.21 14.72
CA LYS A 39 6.20 8.59 14.82
C LYS A 39 5.07 9.53 15.16
N TYR A 40 5.34 10.54 15.97
CA TYR A 40 4.35 11.54 16.40
C TYR A 40 3.07 10.94 16.99
N ASN A 41 3.21 9.86 17.78
CA ASN A 41 2.08 9.09 18.32
C ASN A 41 1.14 8.50 17.24
N THR A 42 1.65 8.37 16.01
CA THR A 42 0.94 7.77 14.88
C THR A 42 1.71 6.56 14.38
N ARG A 43 0.99 5.50 14.07
CA ARG A 43 1.53 4.31 13.41
C ARG A 43 1.09 4.32 11.96
N PHE A 44 1.96 3.93 11.05
CA PHE A 44 1.65 3.71 9.65
C PHE A 44 2.53 2.62 9.05
N PHE A 45 2.07 2.02 7.98
CA PHE A 45 2.77 0.94 7.29
C PHE A 45 3.31 1.44 5.96
N VAL A 46 4.56 1.07 5.66
CA VAL A 46 5.18 1.34 4.36
C VAL A 46 5.54 0.03 3.70
N CYS A 47 5.03 -0.17 2.49
CA CYS A 47 5.38 -1.26 1.59
C CYS A 47 6.33 -0.73 0.52
N LEU A 48 7.38 -1.48 0.21
CA LEU A 48 8.24 -1.21 -0.93
C LEU A 48 8.02 -2.30 -1.98
N GLU A 49 7.68 -1.89 -3.18
CA GLU A 49 7.46 -2.79 -4.31
C GLU A 49 8.52 -2.53 -5.37
N ASN A 50 9.43 -3.50 -5.56
CA ASN A 50 10.53 -3.39 -6.51
C ASN A 50 10.06 -3.79 -7.91
N GLN A 51 10.36 -2.97 -8.90
CA GLN A 51 10.00 -3.23 -10.29
C GLN A 51 11.19 -3.00 -11.22
N SER A 52 11.61 -4.05 -11.93
CA SER A 52 12.62 -3.98 -12.98
C SER A 52 12.07 -3.56 -14.34
N ASP A 53 10.75 -3.58 -14.48
CA ASP A 53 10.01 -3.17 -15.67
C ASP A 53 8.70 -2.46 -15.29
N ILE A 54 8.17 -1.67 -16.25
CA ILE A 54 6.89 -0.97 -16.05
C ILE A 54 5.75 -1.99 -16.03
N ASN A 55 5.07 -2.07 -14.90
CA ASN A 55 3.91 -2.94 -14.74
C ASN A 55 2.63 -2.17 -15.06
N ASN A 56 1.98 -2.54 -16.16
CA ASN A 56 0.79 -1.84 -16.67
C ASN A 56 -0.45 -1.94 -15.76
N ILE A 57 -0.46 -2.84 -14.78
CA ILE A 57 -1.57 -2.98 -13.82
C ILE A 57 -1.13 -2.63 -12.39
N MET A 58 -0.01 -1.94 -12.23
CA MET A 58 0.56 -1.63 -10.91
C MET A 58 -0.43 -0.92 -9.98
N PRO A 59 -1.23 0.07 -10.42
CA PRO A 59 -2.24 0.68 -9.55
C PRO A 59 -3.25 -0.32 -8.98
N VAL A 60 -3.62 -1.35 -9.73
CA VAL A 60 -4.55 -2.40 -9.27
C VAL A 60 -3.86 -3.36 -8.29
N ARG A 61 -2.58 -3.71 -8.55
CA ARG A 61 -1.80 -4.53 -7.62
C ARG A 61 -1.62 -3.84 -6.28
N ASP A 62 -1.27 -2.55 -6.30
CA ASP A 62 -1.06 -1.76 -5.10
C ASP A 62 -2.35 -1.63 -4.27
N MET A 63 -3.49 -1.37 -4.90
CA MET A 63 -4.79 -1.43 -4.22
C MET A 63 -5.01 -2.78 -3.51
N GLY A 64 -4.58 -3.88 -4.13
CA GLY A 64 -4.65 -5.22 -3.55
C GLY A 64 -3.81 -5.35 -2.27
N TYR A 65 -2.59 -4.85 -2.27
CA TYR A 65 -1.70 -4.87 -1.10
C TYR A 65 -2.25 -4.02 0.05
N GLN A 66 -2.65 -2.79 -0.24
CA GLN A 66 -3.24 -1.90 0.76
C GLN A 66 -4.53 -2.48 1.34
N HIS A 67 -5.42 -3.00 0.48
CA HIS A 67 -6.65 -3.66 0.93
C HIS A 67 -6.35 -4.84 1.87
N ALA A 68 -5.42 -5.71 1.50
CA ALA A 68 -5.07 -6.87 2.32
C ALA A 68 -4.56 -6.45 3.71
N LYS A 69 -3.74 -5.39 3.81
CA LYS A 69 -3.24 -4.86 5.09
C LYS A 69 -4.34 -4.19 5.91
N TYR A 70 -5.25 -3.45 5.28
CA TYR A 70 -6.42 -2.92 6.00
C TYR A 70 -7.32 -4.03 6.53
N MET A 71 -7.54 -5.10 5.76
CA MET A 71 -8.34 -6.24 6.22
C MET A 71 -7.67 -7.03 7.35
N GLU A 72 -6.35 -7.10 7.38
CA GLU A 72 -5.59 -7.64 8.50
C GLU A 72 -5.81 -6.82 9.78
N GLN A 73 -5.69 -5.50 9.69
CA GLN A 73 -5.97 -4.61 10.82
C GLN A 73 -7.41 -4.76 11.33
N VAL A 74 -8.38 -4.82 10.42
CA VAL A 74 -9.80 -5.06 10.77
C VAL A 74 -9.97 -6.38 11.55
N ARG A 75 -9.30 -7.45 11.12
CA ARG A 75 -9.36 -8.75 11.84
C ARG A 75 -8.76 -8.63 13.23
N THR A 76 -7.58 -8.04 13.35
CA THR A 76 -6.91 -7.84 14.64
C THR A 76 -7.78 -7.04 15.61
N ILE A 77 -8.39 -5.93 15.17
CA ILE A 77 -9.29 -5.12 15.99
C ILE A 77 -10.48 -5.96 16.49
N LYS A 78 -11.11 -6.72 15.58
CA LYS A 78 -12.26 -7.57 15.94
C LYS A 78 -11.89 -8.66 16.94
N GLU A 79 -10.73 -9.29 16.78
CA GLU A 79 -10.24 -10.31 17.69
C GLU A 79 -9.95 -9.72 19.08
N THR A 80 -9.31 -8.55 19.13
CA THR A 80 -9.05 -7.83 20.37
C THR A 80 -10.35 -7.46 21.09
N ASN A 81 -11.32 -6.89 20.38
CA ASN A 81 -12.62 -6.55 20.95
C ASN A 81 -13.36 -7.78 21.50
N ARG A 82 -13.25 -8.92 20.81
CA ARG A 82 -13.82 -10.18 21.27
C ARG A 82 -13.16 -10.69 22.55
N GLN A 83 -11.83 -10.66 22.60
CA GLN A 83 -11.07 -11.10 23.78
C GLN A 83 -11.33 -10.24 25.01
N GLN A 84 -11.50 -8.94 24.81
CA GLN A 84 -11.78 -7.96 25.85
C GLN A 84 -13.26 -7.89 26.23
N GLN A 85 -14.12 -8.68 25.58
CA GLN A 85 -15.59 -8.66 25.73
C GLN A 85 -16.20 -7.26 25.50
N THR A 86 -15.52 -6.42 24.78
CA THR A 86 -15.95 -5.08 24.40
C THR A 86 -16.69 -5.14 23.05
N TYR A 87 -17.80 -5.89 23.01
CA TYR A 87 -18.59 -5.99 21.80
C TYR A 87 -19.27 -4.67 21.49
N PRO A 88 -18.90 -3.99 20.40
CA PRO A 88 -19.78 -2.99 19.84
C PRO A 88 -21.04 -3.69 19.35
N SER A 89 -22.14 -2.93 19.28
CA SER A 89 -23.44 -3.38 18.75
C SER A 89 -23.24 -4.30 17.51
N PRO A 90 -24.08 -5.32 17.30
CA PRO A 90 -24.08 -6.14 16.08
C PRO A 90 -24.08 -5.33 14.79
N ILE A 91 -24.64 -4.12 14.82
CA ILE A 91 -24.68 -3.15 13.72
C ILE A 91 -23.26 -2.71 13.29
N THR A 92 -22.31 -2.57 14.21
CA THR A 92 -20.92 -2.13 13.94
C THR A 92 -20.01 -3.25 13.48
N LYS A 93 -20.53 -4.47 13.36
CA LYS A 93 -19.78 -5.66 12.88
C LYS A 93 -18.44 -5.89 13.62
N GLY A 94 -18.39 -5.56 14.91
CA GLY A 94 -17.25 -5.84 15.78
C GLY A 94 -16.14 -4.79 15.81
N ILE A 95 -16.39 -3.57 15.28
CA ILE A 95 -15.47 -2.43 15.34
C ILE A 95 -16.23 -1.24 15.93
N HIS A 96 -15.62 -0.52 16.88
CA HIS A 96 -16.16 0.73 17.41
C HIS A 96 -15.92 1.89 16.42
N ASP A 97 -16.81 2.86 16.39
CA ASP A 97 -16.71 4.06 15.54
C ASP A 97 -15.47 4.93 15.85
N THR A 98 -14.98 4.85 17.08
CA THR A 98 -13.75 5.51 17.54
C THR A 98 -12.46 4.78 17.10
N GLN A 99 -12.54 3.49 16.73
CA GLN A 99 -11.40 2.72 16.28
C GLN A 99 -11.09 3.06 14.81
N LYS A 100 -9.84 3.43 14.54
CA LYS A 100 -9.36 3.80 13.20
C LYS A 100 -8.27 2.84 12.75
N LEU A 101 -8.14 2.70 11.45
CA LEU A 101 -7.05 1.94 10.84
C LEU A 101 -5.82 2.85 10.69
N ASP A 102 -4.65 2.25 10.85
CA ASP A 102 -3.39 2.93 10.56
C ASP A 102 -3.22 3.08 9.03
N PRO A 103 -2.69 4.20 8.55
CA PRO A 103 -2.43 4.40 7.12
C PRO A 103 -1.48 3.35 6.55
N VAL A 104 -1.71 2.97 5.30
CA VAL A 104 -0.83 2.09 4.51
C VAL A 104 -0.37 2.87 3.28
N ILE A 105 0.94 2.93 3.07
CA ILE A 105 1.59 3.64 1.98
C ILE A 105 2.40 2.60 1.19
N THR A 106 2.29 2.62 -0.13
CA THR A 106 3.15 1.83 -1.00
C THR A 106 4.03 2.75 -1.83
N LEU A 107 5.33 2.43 -1.88
CA LEU A 107 6.30 3.09 -2.73
C LEU A 107 6.79 2.08 -3.78
N VAL A 108 6.59 2.39 -5.05
CA VAL A 108 7.07 1.56 -6.16
C VAL A 108 8.45 2.05 -6.56
N LEU A 109 9.46 1.20 -6.42
CA LEU A 109 10.83 1.49 -6.79
C LEU A 109 11.09 0.95 -8.20
N ASN A 110 11.21 1.85 -9.16
CA ASN A 110 11.51 1.49 -10.55
C ASN A 110 13.02 1.48 -10.78
N TYR A 111 13.57 0.28 -10.98
CA TYR A 111 14.99 0.06 -11.28
C TYR A 111 15.29 0.05 -12.81
N SER A 112 14.24 0.09 -13.65
CA SER A 112 14.45 0.07 -15.09
C SER A 112 15.10 1.37 -15.58
N GLN A 113 15.82 1.28 -16.70
CA GLN A 113 16.37 2.45 -17.41
C GLN A 113 15.26 3.33 -18.01
N LYS A 114 14.04 2.80 -18.12
CA LYS A 114 12.88 3.53 -18.63
C LYS A 114 12.22 4.32 -17.49
N GLU A 115 12.04 5.61 -17.68
CA GLU A 115 11.27 6.42 -16.76
C GLU A 115 9.81 5.94 -16.73
N TRP A 116 9.32 5.62 -15.52
CA TRP A 116 7.93 5.23 -15.34
C TRP A 116 7.04 6.47 -15.29
N LYS A 117 6.45 6.82 -16.42
CA LYS A 117 5.52 7.94 -16.53
C LYS A 117 4.07 7.52 -16.30
N LYS A 118 3.68 6.34 -16.83
CA LYS A 118 2.34 5.73 -16.74
C LYS A 118 2.43 4.21 -16.81
N PRO A 119 1.46 3.48 -16.22
CA PRO A 119 0.33 3.99 -15.45
C PRO A 119 0.73 4.38 -14.00
N LYS A 120 0.19 5.47 -13.51
CA LYS A 120 0.35 5.91 -12.11
C LYS A 120 -0.97 6.04 -11.36
N GLN A 121 -2.07 6.08 -12.08
CA GLN A 121 -3.41 6.23 -11.51
C GLN A 121 -4.32 5.08 -11.95
N LEU A 122 -5.30 4.76 -11.13
CA LEU A 122 -6.29 3.73 -11.45
C LEU A 122 -6.95 3.99 -12.80
N GLN A 123 -7.31 5.25 -13.08
CA GLN A 123 -7.90 5.63 -14.37
C GLN A 123 -7.02 5.37 -15.60
N ASP A 124 -5.69 5.25 -15.42
CA ASP A 124 -4.76 4.96 -16.53
C ASP A 124 -4.90 3.51 -17.04
N VAL A 125 -5.47 2.63 -16.21
CA VAL A 125 -5.63 1.19 -16.51
C VAL A 125 -7.07 0.79 -16.79
N LEU A 126 -8.03 1.72 -16.69
CA LEU A 126 -9.43 1.46 -16.93
C LEU A 126 -9.83 1.77 -18.37
N ASN A 127 -10.66 0.91 -18.95
CA ASN A 127 -11.29 1.19 -20.24
C ASN A 127 -12.49 2.13 -20.06
N ILE A 128 -12.23 3.45 -20.17
CA ILE A 128 -13.24 4.49 -19.97
C ILE A 128 -13.61 5.09 -21.32
N PRO A 129 -14.87 4.92 -21.80
CA PRO A 129 -15.35 5.55 -23.03
C PRO A 129 -15.27 7.09 -22.93
N LYS A 130 -14.85 7.73 -24.02
CA LYS A 130 -14.58 9.18 -24.03
C LYS A 130 -15.82 10.03 -23.78
N ASP A 131 -16.95 9.62 -24.34
CA ASP A 131 -18.24 10.30 -24.29
C ASP A 131 -18.87 10.36 -22.90
N ILE A 132 -18.58 9.37 -22.04
CA ILE A 132 -19.09 9.30 -20.66
C ILE A 132 -18.00 9.45 -19.59
N LYS A 133 -16.76 9.77 -20.01
CA LYS A 133 -15.61 9.84 -19.12
C LYS A 133 -15.84 10.71 -17.89
N ASN A 134 -16.32 11.92 -18.10
CA ASN A 134 -16.54 12.90 -17.02
C ASN A 134 -17.63 12.46 -16.04
N MET A 135 -18.58 11.67 -16.49
CA MET A 135 -19.61 11.07 -15.63
C MET A 135 -19.01 9.94 -14.79
N LEU A 136 -18.31 8.99 -15.41
CA LEU A 136 -17.73 7.84 -14.73
C LEU A 136 -16.65 8.24 -13.70
N LEU A 137 -15.79 9.21 -14.02
CA LEU A 137 -14.72 9.65 -13.12
C LEU A 137 -15.23 10.27 -11.81
N LYS A 138 -16.48 10.73 -11.74
CA LYS A 138 -17.10 11.20 -10.49
C LYS A 138 -17.39 10.05 -9.51
N HIS A 139 -17.50 8.82 -10.01
CA HIS A 139 -17.83 7.63 -9.23
C HIS A 139 -16.64 6.68 -9.05
N ILE A 140 -15.58 6.86 -9.83
CA ILE A 140 -14.35 6.06 -9.71
C ILE A 140 -13.44 6.74 -8.67
N PRO A 141 -13.02 6.02 -7.62
CA PRO A 141 -12.09 6.57 -6.63
C PRO A 141 -10.81 7.09 -7.28
N SER A 142 -10.36 8.27 -6.89
CA SER A 142 -9.03 8.75 -7.24
C SER A 142 -8.00 7.94 -6.45
N TYR A 143 -7.27 7.08 -7.15
CA TYR A 143 -6.22 6.26 -6.57
C TYR A 143 -4.96 6.39 -7.40
N ALA A 144 -3.87 6.79 -6.76
CA ALA A 144 -2.56 6.96 -7.40
C ALA A 144 -1.49 6.20 -6.62
N ILE A 145 -0.47 5.74 -7.35
CA ILE A 145 0.73 5.10 -6.78
C ILE A 145 1.90 6.08 -6.79
N ASP A 146 2.74 5.98 -5.78
CA ASP A 146 3.99 6.72 -5.70
C ASP A 146 5.12 5.90 -6.34
N VAL A 147 5.69 6.42 -7.43
CA VAL A 147 6.77 5.77 -8.18
C VAL A 147 8.05 6.58 -8.06
N ILE A 148 9.11 5.93 -7.59
CA ILE A 148 10.47 6.47 -7.53
C ILE A 148 11.28 5.82 -8.65
N ASN A 149 11.69 6.62 -9.65
CA ASN A 149 12.55 6.16 -10.74
C ASN A 149 14.01 6.25 -10.30
N LEU A 150 14.61 5.13 -9.91
CA LEU A 150 15.96 5.12 -9.33
C LEU A 150 17.06 5.40 -10.36
N ALA A 151 16.94 4.85 -11.56
CA ALA A 151 17.95 5.01 -12.61
C ALA A 151 18.08 6.46 -13.15
N ASN A 152 17.08 7.32 -12.89
CA ASN A 152 17.03 8.68 -13.44
C ASN A 152 17.00 9.75 -12.34
N GLN A 153 17.54 9.44 -11.15
CA GLN A 153 17.63 10.41 -10.07
C GLN A 153 18.70 11.47 -10.37
N SER A 154 18.42 12.71 -10.00
CA SER A 154 19.43 13.77 -10.09
C SER A 154 20.56 13.51 -9.06
N GLU A 155 21.77 13.99 -9.37
CA GLU A 155 22.93 13.87 -8.48
C GLU A 155 22.64 14.47 -7.10
N SER A 156 21.91 15.58 -7.04
CA SER A 156 21.48 16.21 -5.80
C SER A 156 20.54 15.32 -4.97
N THR A 157 19.66 14.56 -5.64
CA THR A 157 18.78 13.60 -4.96
C THR A 157 19.56 12.39 -4.46
N MET A 158 20.52 11.91 -5.24
CA MET A 158 21.38 10.79 -4.86
C MET A 158 22.22 11.11 -3.62
N GLN A 159 22.71 12.35 -3.49
CA GLN A 159 23.46 12.80 -2.31
C GLN A 159 22.62 12.84 -1.01
N MET A 160 21.29 12.87 -1.12
CA MET A 160 20.40 12.79 0.05
C MET A 160 20.30 11.38 0.65
N TYR A 161 20.71 10.34 -0.09
CA TYR A 161 20.71 8.97 0.43
C TYR A 161 21.95 8.74 1.31
N HIS A 162 21.71 8.38 2.58
CA HIS A 162 22.77 8.10 3.57
C HIS A 162 23.18 6.62 3.61
N SER A 163 22.79 5.82 2.61
CA SER A 163 23.11 4.40 2.50
C SER A 163 23.78 4.09 1.17
N ASP A 164 24.22 2.85 0.99
CA ASP A 164 24.81 2.36 -0.26
C ASP A 164 23.88 2.47 -1.49
N PHE A 165 22.62 2.84 -1.26
CA PHE A 165 21.66 3.17 -2.31
C PHE A 165 22.10 4.29 -3.27
N LYS A 166 23.06 5.12 -2.85
CA LYS A 166 23.61 6.18 -3.69
C LYS A 166 24.55 5.68 -4.80
N TYR A 167 24.91 4.38 -4.79
CA TYR A 167 25.82 3.76 -5.76
C TYR A 167 25.10 2.82 -6.74
N ILE A 168 23.78 2.71 -6.71
CA ILE A 168 22.95 1.96 -7.65
C ILE A 168 22.54 2.84 -8.82
#